data_73948bcf02a3fb0ce5842d8ec4a9cbba
#
_entry.id   73948bcf02a3fb0ce5842d8ec4a9cbba
#
_cell.length_a   1.000
_cell.length_b   1.000
_cell.length_c   1.000
_cell.angle_alpha   90.00
_cell.angle_beta   90.00
_cell.angle_gamma   90.00
#
_symmetry.space_group_name_H-M   'P 1'
#
loop_
_entity.id
_entity.type
_entity.pdbx_description
1 polymer ?
#
loop_
_entity_poly.entity_id
_entity_poly.type
_entity_poly.pdbx_seq_one_letter_code
_entity_poly.pdbx_strand_id
1 'polypeptide(L)'
;MRKWIVAALFASITGQVSAQDVTIRDIFKQMPDSLMPYLSQNNRLDFIDFLDSHMKAEVRNTLGGTSEMTALADDSLTIRMSESLKTELLLLPLAQPIDSISQVVAMVETFLVDSIYGESHVSYFTPDWQRLPSEPVLSAAEKKRIKGHILQNILKKDEEVLNKR
;
A
#
# COMPACT_ATOMS: atom_id res chain seq x y z
N MET A 1 31.22 44.24 -49.24
CA MET A 1 29.88 43.89 -48.61
C MET A 1 29.99 42.56 -47.94
N ARG A 2 30.18 42.52 -46.58
CA ARG A 2 30.34 41.31 -45.80
C ARG A 2 28.99 41.00 -45.12
N LYS A 3 28.33 39.93 -45.55
CA LYS A 3 27.06 39.42 -44.91
C LYS A 3 27.42 38.64 -43.68
N TRP A 4 27.03 39.11 -42.51
CA TRP A 4 27.10 38.36 -41.23
C TRP A 4 25.87 37.49 -41.10
N ILE A 5 26.05 36.18 -41.09
CA ILE A 5 25.02 35.22 -40.79
C ILE A 5 25.09 34.95 -39.28
N VAL A 6 24.11 35.44 -38.52
CA VAL A 6 23.94 35.15 -37.13
C VAL A 6 23.15 33.83 -37.04
N ALA A 7 23.83 32.75 -36.72
CA ALA A 7 23.19 31.48 -36.42
C ALA A 7 22.72 31.51 -34.96
N ALA A 8 21.41 31.64 -34.75
CA ALA A 8 20.79 31.50 -33.41
C ALA A 8 20.72 30.02 -33.05
N LEU A 9 21.52 29.61 -32.07
CA LEU A 9 21.51 28.26 -31.49
C LEU A 9 20.35 28.18 -30.49
N PHE A 10 19.23 27.59 -30.89
CA PHE A 10 18.16 27.25 -29.98
C PHE A 10 18.58 26.01 -29.18
N ALA A 11 19.03 26.20 -27.95
CA ALA A 11 19.23 25.13 -26.99
C ALA A 11 17.85 24.71 -26.45
N SER A 12 17.33 23.62 -26.97
CA SER A 12 16.12 22.97 -26.43
C SER A 12 16.47 22.37 -25.09
N ILE A 13 16.10 23.02 -24.00
CA ILE A 13 16.12 22.45 -22.64
C ILE A 13 14.95 21.46 -22.59
N THR A 14 15.19 20.19 -22.91
CA THR A 14 14.28 19.12 -22.60
C THR A 14 14.37 18.89 -21.09
N GLY A 15 13.52 19.58 -20.33
CA GLY A 15 13.32 19.27 -18.93
C GLY A 15 12.81 17.82 -18.82
N GLN A 16 13.66 16.94 -18.33
CA GLN A 16 13.20 15.62 -17.89
C GLN A 16 12.29 15.85 -16.68
N VAL A 17 10.99 15.80 -16.89
CA VAL A 17 10.03 15.63 -15.81
C VAL A 17 10.29 14.24 -15.26
N SER A 18 11.06 14.14 -14.18
CA SER A 18 11.16 12.91 -13.40
C SER A 18 9.75 12.65 -12.85
N ALA A 19 9.07 11.65 -13.39
CA ALA A 19 7.86 11.16 -12.77
C ALA A 19 8.27 10.72 -11.35
N GLN A 20 7.79 11.42 -10.34
CA GLN A 20 8.02 11.05 -8.95
C GLN A 20 7.32 9.70 -8.76
N ASP A 21 8.08 8.66 -8.40
CA ASP A 21 7.51 7.35 -8.16
C ASP A 21 6.47 7.47 -7.03
N VAL A 22 5.23 7.13 -7.36
CA VAL A 22 4.12 7.17 -6.39
C VAL A 22 4.37 6.09 -5.35
N THR A 23 4.37 6.48 -4.08
CA THR A 23 4.57 5.55 -2.96
C THR A 23 3.25 5.08 -2.36
N ILE A 24 3.26 3.93 -1.68
CA ILE A 24 2.10 3.45 -0.94
C ILE A 24 1.68 4.44 0.15
N ARG A 25 2.63 5.21 0.69
CA ARG A 25 2.40 6.28 1.66
C ARG A 25 1.48 7.37 1.07
N ASP A 26 1.77 7.84 -0.15
CA ASP A 26 1.00 8.90 -0.79
C ASP A 26 -0.40 8.42 -1.18
N ILE A 27 -0.50 7.19 -1.67
CA ILE A 27 -1.76 6.52 -1.98
C ILE A 27 -2.61 6.36 -0.72
N PHE A 28 -2.01 5.91 0.39
CA PHE A 28 -2.72 5.69 1.66
C PHE A 28 -3.29 6.98 2.26
N LYS A 29 -2.59 8.11 2.15
CA LYS A 29 -3.09 9.41 2.59
C LYS A 29 -4.39 9.83 1.88
N GLN A 30 -4.55 9.40 0.62
CA GLN A 30 -5.69 9.74 -0.23
C GLN A 30 -6.81 8.68 -0.20
N MET A 31 -6.66 7.62 0.58
CA MET A 31 -7.64 6.55 0.68
C MET A 31 -9.00 7.09 1.16
N PRO A 32 -10.11 6.78 0.48
CA PRO A 32 -11.44 7.10 0.97
C PRO A 32 -11.76 6.41 2.30
N ASP A 33 -12.40 7.13 3.24
CA ASP A 33 -12.78 6.57 4.55
C ASP A 33 -13.73 5.36 4.42
N SER A 34 -14.52 5.31 3.34
CA SER A 34 -15.42 4.19 3.05
C SER A 34 -14.71 2.84 2.83
N LEU A 35 -13.44 2.85 2.41
CA LEU A 35 -12.65 1.64 2.23
C LEU A 35 -11.98 1.15 3.53
N MET A 36 -11.87 2.02 4.52
CA MET A 36 -11.28 1.71 5.82
C MET A 36 -12.05 2.41 6.93
N PRO A 37 -13.33 2.01 7.19
CA PRO A 37 -14.24 2.73 8.09
C PRO A 37 -13.80 2.77 9.56
N TYR A 38 -12.83 1.93 9.94
CA TYR A 38 -12.24 1.93 11.29
C TYR A 38 -11.28 3.11 11.53
N LEU A 39 -10.73 3.71 10.46
CA LEU A 39 -9.72 4.76 10.53
C LEU A 39 -10.17 5.97 9.70
N SER A 40 -10.33 7.11 10.36
CA SER A 40 -10.51 8.38 9.66
C SER A 40 -9.24 8.77 8.89
N GLN A 41 -9.37 9.75 8.00
CA GLN A 41 -8.20 10.33 7.31
C GLN A 41 -7.16 10.85 8.32
N ASN A 42 -7.60 11.51 9.41
CA ASN A 42 -6.68 11.99 10.45
C ASN A 42 -5.89 10.83 11.09
N ASN A 43 -6.55 9.72 11.42
CA ASN A 43 -5.86 8.55 11.96
C ASN A 43 -4.79 8.02 11.00
N ARG A 44 -5.05 8.05 9.69
CA ARG A 44 -4.08 7.61 8.66
C ARG A 44 -2.89 8.54 8.57
N LEU A 45 -3.10 9.84 8.70
CA LEU A 45 -2.02 10.83 8.76
C LEU A 45 -1.20 10.68 10.05
N ASP A 46 -1.87 10.51 11.20
CA ASP A 46 -1.21 10.31 12.49
C ASP A 46 -0.27 9.10 12.48
N PHE A 47 -0.67 7.98 11.85
CA PHE A 47 0.22 6.83 11.71
C PHE A 47 1.54 7.17 11.03
N ILE A 48 1.46 7.94 9.94
CA ILE A 48 2.64 8.33 9.17
C ILE A 48 3.52 9.26 9.99
N ASP A 49 2.92 10.26 10.65
CA ASP A 49 3.64 11.23 11.47
C ASP A 49 4.32 10.56 12.67
N PHE A 50 3.68 9.57 13.29
CA PHE A 50 4.26 8.80 14.39
C PHE A 50 5.47 7.99 13.92
N LEU A 51 5.37 7.29 12.78
CA LEU A 51 6.52 6.55 12.25
C LEU A 51 7.67 7.47 11.85
N ASP A 52 7.39 8.61 11.23
CA ASP A 52 8.40 9.61 10.87
C ASP A 52 9.09 10.19 12.12
N SER A 53 8.37 10.27 13.24
CA SER A 53 8.88 10.69 14.54
C SER A 53 9.50 9.54 15.36
N HIS A 54 9.66 8.35 14.78
CA HIS A 54 10.15 7.14 15.47
C HIS A 54 9.34 6.76 16.71
N MET A 55 8.06 7.09 16.71
CA MET A 55 7.12 6.72 17.77
C MET A 55 6.33 5.47 17.38
N LYS A 56 5.73 4.83 18.38
CA LYS A 56 4.74 3.77 18.15
C LYS A 56 3.54 4.35 17.40
N ALA A 57 3.27 3.86 16.20
CA ALA A 57 2.17 4.31 15.37
C ALA A 57 0.85 3.64 15.80
N GLU A 58 0.31 4.08 16.93
CA GLU A 58 -0.96 3.59 17.48
C GLU A 58 -1.97 4.73 17.60
N VAL A 59 -3.20 4.49 17.14
CA VAL A 59 -4.31 5.45 17.20
C VAL A 59 -5.56 4.79 17.75
N ARG A 60 -6.43 5.59 18.35
CA ARG A 60 -7.77 5.14 18.71
C ARG A 60 -8.66 5.12 17.48
N ASN A 61 -9.22 3.96 17.17
CA ASN A 61 -10.09 3.80 16.00
C ASN A 61 -11.54 4.20 16.30
N THR A 62 -12.38 4.29 15.26
CA THR A 62 -13.79 4.73 15.36
C THR A 62 -14.68 3.76 16.14
N LEU A 63 -14.23 2.51 16.36
CA LEU A 63 -14.95 1.52 17.18
C LEU A 63 -14.57 1.58 18.66
N GLY A 64 -13.71 2.52 19.06
CA GLY A 64 -13.27 2.70 20.43
C GLY A 64 -12.12 1.79 20.86
N GLY A 65 -11.63 0.92 19.98
CA GLY A 65 -10.40 0.15 20.17
C GLY A 65 -9.17 0.90 19.67
N THR A 66 -8.04 0.20 19.60
CA THR A 66 -6.77 0.71 19.07
C THR A 66 -6.40 0.01 17.77
N SER A 67 -5.82 0.78 16.84
CA SER A 67 -5.19 0.26 15.63
C SER A 67 -3.72 0.69 15.61
N GLU A 68 -2.86 -0.11 15.02
CA GLU A 68 -1.42 0.14 14.99
C GLU A 68 -0.86 -0.12 13.58
N MET A 69 -0.17 0.85 13.00
CA MET A 69 0.64 0.62 11.81
C MET A 69 1.96 -0.01 12.24
N THR A 70 2.16 -1.27 11.88
CA THR A 70 3.32 -2.08 12.31
C THR A 70 4.46 -2.08 11.31
N ALA A 71 4.20 -1.72 10.07
CA ALA A 71 5.22 -1.59 9.02
C ALA A 71 4.78 -0.57 7.95
N LEU A 72 5.76 0.17 7.42
CA LEU A 72 5.61 1.07 6.28
C LEU A 72 6.91 1.05 5.47
N ALA A 73 6.79 0.75 4.18
CA ALA A 73 7.84 0.83 3.17
C ALA A 73 7.35 1.67 1.98
N ASP A 74 8.15 1.82 0.94
CA ASP A 74 7.76 2.61 -0.24
C ASP A 74 6.61 1.96 -1.02
N ASP A 75 6.54 0.62 -1.02
CA ASP A 75 5.60 -0.18 -1.80
C ASP A 75 4.67 -1.05 -0.96
N SER A 76 4.70 -0.93 0.37
CA SER A 76 3.85 -1.73 1.25
C SER A 76 3.64 -1.10 2.62
N LEU A 77 2.50 -1.39 3.23
CA LEU A 77 2.23 -1.08 4.63
C LEU A 77 1.41 -2.18 5.29
N THR A 78 1.51 -2.26 6.61
CA THR A 78 0.78 -3.22 7.43
C THR A 78 0.16 -2.50 8.62
N ILE A 79 -1.14 -2.72 8.81
CA ILE A 79 -1.90 -2.19 9.94
C ILE A 79 -2.59 -3.34 10.67
N ARG A 80 -2.35 -3.45 11.95
CA ARG A 80 -3.21 -4.21 12.86
C ARG A 80 -4.41 -3.34 13.19
N MET A 81 -5.53 -3.60 12.52
CA MET A 81 -6.76 -2.83 12.66
C MET A 81 -7.44 -3.06 14.01
N SER A 82 -7.41 -4.32 14.46
CA SER A 82 -7.96 -4.78 15.74
C SER A 82 -7.30 -6.13 16.10
N GLU A 83 -7.75 -6.75 17.17
CA GLU A 83 -7.39 -8.14 17.54
C GLU A 83 -7.84 -9.17 16.48
N SER A 84 -8.89 -8.83 15.70
CA SER A 84 -9.52 -9.73 14.75
C SER A 84 -9.26 -9.38 13.28
N LEU A 85 -8.59 -8.28 12.98
CA LEU A 85 -8.38 -7.81 11.61
C LEU A 85 -6.99 -7.18 11.43
N LYS A 86 -6.25 -7.72 10.46
CA LYS A 86 -5.02 -7.15 9.93
C LYS A 86 -5.24 -6.75 8.47
N THR A 87 -4.80 -5.56 8.10
CA THR A 87 -4.85 -5.07 6.71
C THR A 87 -3.45 -4.77 6.21
N GLU A 88 -3.12 -5.26 5.02
CA GLU A 88 -1.86 -4.99 4.34
C GLU A 88 -2.17 -4.37 2.97
N LEU A 89 -1.46 -3.32 2.63
CA LEU A 89 -1.51 -2.71 1.29
C LEU A 89 -0.19 -2.96 0.60
N LEU A 90 -0.26 -3.42 -0.65
CA LEU A 90 0.89 -3.69 -1.51
C LEU A 90 0.72 -2.92 -2.81
N LEU A 91 1.67 -2.07 -3.15
CA LEU A 91 1.74 -1.42 -4.46
C LEU A 91 2.49 -2.36 -5.40
N LEU A 92 1.80 -2.82 -6.43
CA LEU A 92 2.28 -3.88 -7.32
C LEU A 92 2.35 -3.38 -8.77
N PRO A 93 3.46 -3.58 -9.48
CA PRO A 93 3.53 -3.31 -10.90
C PRO A 93 2.66 -4.31 -11.68
N LEU A 94 1.95 -3.83 -12.68
CA LEU A 94 1.21 -4.64 -13.62
C LEU A 94 2.15 -5.27 -14.65
N ALA A 95 1.89 -6.53 -15.02
CA ALA A 95 2.60 -7.17 -16.13
C ALA A 95 2.25 -6.51 -17.48
N GLN A 96 1.06 -5.94 -17.59
CA GLN A 96 0.59 -5.13 -18.72
C GLN A 96 -0.22 -3.95 -18.17
N PRO A 97 0.04 -2.72 -18.63
CA PRO A 97 -0.74 -1.55 -18.22
C PRO A 97 -2.22 -1.69 -18.58
N ILE A 98 -3.10 -1.15 -17.73
CA ILE A 98 -4.54 -1.03 -17.97
C ILE A 98 -4.86 0.46 -18.05
N ASP A 99 -5.37 0.94 -19.19
CA ASP A 99 -5.75 2.36 -19.40
C ASP A 99 -4.68 3.38 -18.90
N SER A 100 -3.41 3.14 -19.24
CA SER A 100 -2.23 3.91 -18.80
C SER A 100 -1.83 3.73 -17.34
N ILE A 101 -2.51 2.89 -16.56
CA ILE A 101 -2.14 2.54 -15.19
C ILE A 101 -1.11 1.42 -15.24
N SER A 102 0.07 1.65 -14.64
CA SER A 102 1.17 0.70 -14.60
C SER A 102 1.30 -0.05 -13.25
N GLN A 103 0.57 0.42 -12.25
CA GLN A 103 0.61 -0.13 -10.88
C GLN A 103 -0.81 -0.27 -10.32
N VAL A 104 -0.99 -1.20 -9.39
CA VAL A 104 -2.23 -1.41 -8.65
C VAL A 104 -1.94 -1.58 -7.17
N VAL A 105 -2.93 -1.31 -6.34
CA VAL A 105 -2.91 -1.60 -4.92
C VAL A 105 -3.64 -2.90 -4.67
N ALA A 106 -2.95 -3.89 -4.10
CA ALA A 106 -3.57 -5.06 -3.51
C ALA A 106 -3.81 -4.80 -2.02
N MET A 107 -5.06 -4.85 -1.60
CA MET A 107 -5.45 -4.80 -0.20
C MET A 107 -5.72 -6.22 0.27
N VAL A 108 -4.91 -6.70 1.21
CA VAL A 108 -5.02 -8.01 1.83
C VAL A 108 -5.59 -7.82 3.22
N GLU A 109 -6.81 -8.28 3.44
CA GLU A 109 -7.48 -8.28 4.73
C GLU A 109 -7.41 -9.69 5.30
N THR A 110 -6.76 -9.83 6.45
CA THR A 110 -6.63 -11.10 7.16
C THR A 110 -7.47 -11.07 8.42
N PHE A 111 -8.44 -11.95 8.47
CA PHE A 111 -9.32 -12.14 9.61
C PHE A 111 -8.70 -13.14 10.59
N LEU A 112 -8.70 -12.79 11.85
CA LEU A 112 -8.14 -13.57 12.95
C LEU A 112 -9.25 -14.00 13.89
N VAL A 113 -9.18 -15.23 14.40
CA VAL A 113 -10.06 -15.76 15.43
C VAL A 113 -9.19 -16.10 16.63
N ASP A 114 -9.41 -15.44 17.77
CA ASP A 114 -8.56 -15.55 18.96
C ASP A 114 -7.07 -15.32 18.65
N SER A 115 -6.78 -14.27 17.85
CA SER A 115 -5.45 -13.92 17.32
C SER A 115 -4.83 -14.98 16.38
N ILE A 116 -5.58 -16.02 16.02
CA ILE A 116 -5.15 -17.09 15.11
C ILE A 116 -5.71 -16.84 13.72
N TYR A 117 -4.91 -17.11 12.68
CA TYR A 117 -5.33 -16.97 11.29
C TYR A 117 -6.65 -17.72 11.00
N GLY A 118 -7.63 -17.01 10.49
CA GLY A 118 -8.88 -17.54 9.97
C GLY A 118 -8.84 -17.63 8.44
N GLU A 119 -8.95 -16.48 7.78
CA GLU A 119 -8.92 -16.40 6.32
C GLU A 119 -8.32 -15.06 5.87
N SER A 120 -7.94 -14.97 4.58
CA SER A 120 -7.52 -13.73 3.95
C SER A 120 -8.34 -13.45 2.71
N HIS A 121 -8.73 -12.19 2.55
CA HIS A 121 -9.40 -11.66 1.37
C HIS A 121 -8.48 -10.67 0.65
N VAL A 122 -8.44 -10.72 -0.69
CA VAL A 122 -7.63 -9.81 -1.50
C VAL A 122 -8.55 -9.01 -2.41
N SER A 123 -8.46 -7.69 -2.32
CA SER A 123 -9.11 -6.75 -3.23
C SER A 123 -8.08 -5.93 -3.97
N TYR A 124 -8.38 -5.56 -5.22
CA TYR A 124 -7.47 -4.78 -6.06
C TYR A 124 -8.08 -3.43 -6.39
N PHE A 125 -7.23 -2.40 -6.38
CA PHE A 125 -7.60 -1.01 -6.65
C PHE A 125 -6.56 -0.36 -7.56
N THR A 126 -6.98 0.64 -8.30
CA THR A 126 -6.06 1.59 -8.94
C THR A 126 -5.41 2.48 -7.87
N PRO A 127 -4.32 3.21 -8.17
CA PRO A 127 -3.71 4.14 -7.21
C PRO A 127 -4.65 5.26 -6.72
N ASP A 128 -5.70 5.58 -7.47
CA ASP A 128 -6.78 6.53 -7.11
C ASP A 128 -8.01 5.87 -6.48
N TRP A 129 -7.85 4.62 -6.00
CA TRP A 129 -8.83 3.85 -5.24
C TRP A 129 -10.08 3.42 -6.01
N GLN A 130 -10.02 3.33 -7.34
CA GLN A 130 -11.08 2.68 -8.11
C GLN A 130 -10.93 1.16 -7.98
N ARG A 131 -11.98 0.49 -7.52
CA ARG A 131 -11.96 -0.97 -7.33
C ARG A 131 -11.93 -1.68 -8.69
N LEU A 132 -11.01 -2.61 -8.85
CA LEU A 132 -10.98 -3.49 -10.02
C LEU A 132 -11.98 -4.65 -9.84
N PRO A 133 -12.73 -5.02 -10.89
CA PRO A 133 -13.75 -6.08 -10.81
C PRO A 133 -13.17 -7.49 -10.68
N SER A 134 -11.88 -7.66 -11.02
CA SER A 134 -11.19 -8.94 -10.99
C SER A 134 -9.71 -8.76 -10.70
N GLU A 135 -9.02 -9.87 -10.41
CA GLU A 135 -7.56 -9.87 -10.27
C GLU A 135 -6.89 -9.37 -11.57
N PRO A 136 -6.01 -8.37 -11.48
CA PRO A 136 -5.29 -7.86 -12.63
C PRO A 136 -4.20 -8.85 -13.10
N VAL A 137 -3.66 -8.62 -14.30
CA VAL A 137 -2.55 -9.44 -14.81
C VAL A 137 -1.26 -9.04 -14.09
N LEU A 138 -0.89 -9.84 -13.10
CA LEU A 138 0.32 -9.70 -12.29
C LEU A 138 1.40 -10.69 -12.75
N SER A 139 2.66 -10.33 -12.57
CA SER A 139 3.78 -11.25 -12.76
C SER A 139 3.75 -12.39 -11.72
N ALA A 140 4.46 -13.48 -12.02
CA ALA A 140 4.60 -14.59 -11.08
C ALA A 140 5.28 -14.14 -9.75
N ALA A 141 6.19 -13.16 -9.82
CA ALA A 141 6.85 -12.58 -8.65
C ALA A 141 5.84 -11.86 -7.75
N GLU A 142 4.95 -11.01 -8.32
CA GLU A 142 3.95 -10.27 -7.56
C GLU A 142 2.89 -11.19 -6.95
N LYS A 143 2.44 -12.21 -7.69
CA LYS A 143 1.55 -13.25 -7.13
C LYS A 143 2.20 -14.00 -5.98
N LYS A 144 3.51 -14.32 -6.07
CA LYS A 144 4.27 -14.94 -4.98
C LYS A 144 4.38 -13.99 -3.79
N ARG A 145 4.53 -12.69 -4.02
CA ARG A 145 4.60 -11.66 -2.97
C ARG A 145 3.29 -11.63 -2.16
N ILE A 146 2.14 -11.53 -2.83
CA ILE A 146 0.82 -11.58 -2.16
C ILE A 146 0.68 -12.88 -1.33
N LYS A 147 1.00 -14.03 -1.94
CA LYS A 147 0.97 -15.32 -1.25
C LYS A 147 1.90 -15.35 -0.04
N GLY A 148 3.07 -14.71 -0.14
CA GLY A 148 4.02 -14.61 0.96
C GLY A 148 3.44 -13.89 2.17
N HIS A 149 2.74 -12.77 1.97
CA HIS A 149 2.04 -12.04 3.03
C HIS A 149 0.96 -12.89 3.70
N ILE A 150 0.15 -13.60 2.92
CA ILE A 150 -0.86 -14.51 3.44
C ILE A 150 -0.22 -15.67 4.23
N LEU A 151 0.83 -16.30 3.69
CA LEU A 151 1.53 -17.42 4.34
C LEU A 151 2.19 -17.03 5.66
N GLN A 152 2.75 -15.83 5.77
CA GLN A 152 3.30 -15.34 7.03
C GLN A 152 2.25 -15.28 8.15
N ASN A 153 1.01 -14.94 7.81
CA ASN A 153 -0.09 -14.93 8.76
C ASN A 153 -0.49 -16.36 9.20
N ILE A 154 -0.40 -17.32 8.27
CA ILE A 154 -0.67 -18.74 8.56
C ILE A 154 0.42 -19.35 9.47
N LEU A 155 1.69 -19.08 9.17
CA LEU A 155 2.82 -19.62 9.95
C LEU A 155 2.86 -19.10 11.38
N LYS A 156 2.50 -17.85 11.63
CA LYS A 156 2.34 -17.33 12.99
C LYS A 156 1.31 -18.10 13.80
N LYS A 157 0.26 -18.61 13.16
CA LYS A 157 -0.72 -19.48 13.78
C LYS A 157 -0.09 -20.76 14.33
N ASP A 158 0.76 -21.42 13.55
CA ASP A 158 1.35 -22.70 13.93
C ASP A 158 2.31 -22.54 15.12
N GLU A 159 3.09 -21.45 15.17
CA GLU A 159 3.99 -21.13 16.29
C GLU A 159 3.21 -20.82 17.59
N GLU A 160 2.11 -20.06 17.52
CA GLU A 160 1.29 -19.75 18.68
C GLU A 160 0.57 -20.99 19.25
N VAL A 161 0.13 -21.89 18.38
CA VAL A 161 -0.50 -23.16 18.80
C VAL A 161 0.52 -24.08 19.48
N LEU A 162 1.76 -24.12 19.01
CA LEU A 162 2.84 -24.92 19.61
C LEU A 162 3.28 -24.37 20.97
N ASN A 163 3.28 -23.06 21.16
CA ASN A 163 3.69 -22.41 22.41
C ASN A 163 2.62 -22.47 23.52
N LYS A 164 1.38 -22.82 23.20
CA LYS A 164 0.27 -22.96 24.15
C LYS A 164 0.09 -24.41 24.66
N ARG A 165 0.92 -25.35 24.20
CA ARG A 165 0.95 -26.75 24.68
C ARG A 165 2.10 -27.00 25.65
#